data_1eda1f92c3d25973fc8343e95ed30da9
#
_entry.id   1eda1f92c3d25973fc8343e95ed30da9
#
_cell.length_a   1.000
_cell.length_b   1.000
_cell.length_c   1.000
_cell.angle_alpha   90.00
_cell.angle_beta   90.00
_cell.angle_gamma   90.00
#
_symmetry.space_group_name_H-M   'P 1'
#
loop_
_entity.id
_entity.type
_entity.pdbx_description
1 polymer ?
#
loop_
_entity_poly.entity_id
_entity_poly.type
_entity_poly.pdbx_seq_one_letter_code
_entity_poly.pdbx_strand_id
1 'polypeptide(L)'
;MKIVEVKHPLVRHKLGLMRDHDISTKRFRELASEVGSLLTYEATADLEVEKVTINGWCGPVEIDQIKGKKITVVPILRAGLGMMDGVLENIPSARISVVGVYRDEKTLEPVPYFQKLVSDINERMALVVDPMLATGGSMIATIDLLKKAGCPVIKVLVLVAAPEGVAALEKAHPDVELYTASIDERLNEHGYIVPGLGDAGDKIFGTK
;
A
#
# COMPACT_ATOMS: atom_id res chain seq x y z
N MET A 1 4.88 13.96 -8.32
CA MET A 1 4.15 12.91 -7.56
C MET A 1 3.40 13.54 -6.38
N LYS A 2 2.15 13.16 -6.13
CA LYS A 2 1.44 13.58 -4.90
C LYS A 2 1.93 12.69 -3.75
N ILE A 3 2.39 13.32 -2.67
CA ILE A 3 2.88 12.62 -1.46
C ILE A 3 2.03 13.08 -0.28
N VAL A 4 1.42 12.13 0.42
CA VAL A 4 0.60 12.37 1.60
C VAL A 4 1.17 11.60 2.80
N GLU A 5 1.80 12.31 3.72
CA GLU A 5 2.14 11.78 5.02
C GLU A 5 0.94 11.97 5.96
N VAL A 6 0.31 10.87 6.35
CA VAL A 6 -0.92 10.88 7.15
C VAL A 6 -0.61 11.13 8.62
N LYS A 7 -0.70 12.40 9.05
CA LYS A 7 -0.34 12.86 10.40
C LYS A 7 -1.46 12.70 11.45
N HIS A 8 -2.44 11.84 11.16
CA HIS A 8 -3.56 11.61 12.09
C HIS A 8 -3.06 10.98 13.40
N PRO A 9 -3.50 11.43 14.59
CA PRO A 9 -3.04 10.91 15.88
C PRO A 9 -3.13 9.39 16.03
N LEU A 10 -4.21 8.76 15.54
CA LEU A 10 -4.35 7.29 15.57
C LEU A 10 -3.28 6.59 14.73
N VAL A 11 -2.96 7.11 13.54
CA VAL A 11 -1.90 6.56 12.67
C VAL A 11 -0.55 6.66 13.37
N ARG A 12 -0.22 7.83 13.91
CA ARG A 12 1.03 8.08 14.61
C ARG A 12 1.18 7.21 15.86
N HIS A 13 0.10 7.04 16.64
CA HIS A 13 0.09 6.19 17.83
C HIS A 13 0.35 4.73 17.45
N LYS A 14 -0.40 4.18 16.48
CA LYS A 14 -0.25 2.80 16.04
C LYS A 14 1.14 2.53 15.46
N LEU A 15 1.63 3.44 14.62
CA LEU A 15 2.99 3.35 14.08
C LEU A 15 4.04 3.41 15.19
N GLY A 16 3.86 4.27 16.21
CA GLY A 16 4.74 4.34 17.38
C GLY A 16 4.85 3.00 18.10
N LEU A 17 3.73 2.29 18.31
CA LEU A 17 3.73 0.95 18.90
C LEU A 17 4.45 -0.09 18.03
N MET A 18 4.39 0.04 16.69
CA MET A 18 5.08 -0.88 15.78
C MET A 18 6.60 -0.74 15.81
N ARG A 19 7.12 0.40 16.31
CA ARG A 19 8.57 0.65 16.43
C ARG A 19 9.20 -0.08 17.62
N ASP A 20 8.40 -0.66 18.52
CA ASP A 20 8.91 -1.44 19.63
C ASP A 20 9.73 -2.63 19.11
N HIS A 21 10.94 -2.80 19.67
CA HIS A 21 11.85 -3.89 19.30
C HIS A 21 11.23 -5.25 19.62
N ASP A 22 10.58 -5.36 20.79
CA ASP A 22 10.06 -6.61 21.34
C ASP A 22 8.59 -6.88 20.97
N ILE A 23 8.05 -6.11 20.00
CA ILE A 23 6.68 -6.30 19.55
C ILE A 23 6.45 -7.72 19.02
N SER A 24 5.39 -8.39 19.50
CA SER A 24 5.05 -9.72 19.01
C SER A 24 4.57 -9.70 17.55
N THR A 25 4.83 -10.79 16.82
CA THR A 25 4.34 -11.00 15.45
C THR A 25 2.83 -10.77 15.31
N LYS A 26 2.05 -11.27 16.28
CA LYS A 26 0.60 -11.05 16.32
C LYS A 26 0.28 -9.56 16.34
N ARG A 27 0.87 -8.82 17.28
CA ARG A 27 0.58 -7.40 17.47
C ARG A 27 1.06 -6.55 16.29
N PHE A 28 2.20 -6.89 15.72
CA PHE A 28 2.72 -6.21 14.53
C PHE A 28 1.77 -6.37 13.33
N ARG A 29 1.25 -7.58 13.07
CA ARG A 29 0.26 -7.84 12.01
C ARG A 29 -1.04 -7.07 12.21
N GLU A 30 -1.57 -7.09 13.44
CA GLU A 30 -2.78 -6.33 13.76
C GLU A 30 -2.60 -4.84 13.47
N LEU A 31 -1.50 -4.26 13.94
CA LEU A 31 -1.21 -2.84 13.71
C LEU A 31 -0.93 -2.51 12.23
N ALA A 32 -0.26 -3.41 11.49
CA ALA A 32 -0.03 -3.22 10.06
C ALA A 32 -1.36 -3.18 9.28
N SER A 33 -2.29 -4.07 9.61
CA SER A 33 -3.65 -4.07 9.05
C SER A 33 -4.42 -2.80 9.44
N GLU A 34 -4.41 -2.43 10.72
CA GLU A 34 -5.10 -1.23 11.21
C GLU A 34 -4.58 0.07 10.58
N VAL A 35 -3.25 0.23 10.44
CA VAL A 35 -2.68 1.40 9.74
C VAL A 35 -2.97 1.32 8.25
N GLY A 36 -2.89 0.15 7.65
CA GLY A 36 -3.30 -0.08 6.26
C GLY A 36 -4.74 0.35 5.97
N SER A 37 -5.66 0.05 6.90
CA SER A 37 -7.07 0.51 6.85
C SER A 37 -7.17 2.03 6.86
N LEU A 38 -6.48 2.71 7.79
CA LEU A 38 -6.49 4.16 7.90
C LEU A 38 -5.86 4.87 6.68
N LEU A 39 -4.77 4.32 6.14
CA LEU A 39 -4.17 4.83 4.91
C LEU A 39 -5.10 4.64 3.71
N THR A 40 -5.84 3.53 3.67
CA THR A 40 -6.83 3.29 2.61
C THR A 40 -7.95 4.31 2.64
N TYR A 41 -8.46 4.64 3.84
CA TYR A 41 -9.46 5.68 4.01
C TYR A 41 -9.00 7.03 3.42
N GLU A 42 -7.77 7.46 3.72
CA GLU A 42 -7.20 8.69 3.16
C GLU A 42 -6.97 8.59 1.64
N ALA A 43 -6.46 7.46 1.17
CA ALA A 43 -6.17 7.27 -0.25
C ALA A 43 -7.41 7.20 -1.13
N THR A 44 -8.58 6.96 -0.55
CA THR A 44 -9.87 6.84 -1.26
C THR A 44 -10.76 8.05 -1.09
N ALA A 45 -10.30 9.12 -0.42
CA ALA A 45 -11.09 10.33 -0.16
C ALA A 45 -11.50 11.09 -1.44
N ASP A 46 -10.84 10.86 -2.55
CA ASP A 46 -11.09 11.48 -3.86
C ASP A 46 -11.88 10.58 -4.84
N LEU A 47 -12.42 9.44 -4.36
CA LEU A 47 -13.25 8.59 -5.21
C LEU A 47 -14.50 9.34 -5.67
N GLU A 48 -14.75 9.29 -6.97
CA GLU A 48 -15.98 9.85 -7.55
C GLU A 48 -17.21 9.06 -7.11
N VAL A 49 -18.27 9.78 -6.82
CA VAL A 49 -19.59 9.20 -6.51
C VAL A 49 -20.61 9.61 -7.57
N GLU A 50 -21.63 8.79 -7.76
CA GLU A 50 -22.78 9.06 -8.60
C GLU A 50 -24.08 8.87 -7.81
N LYS A 51 -25.13 9.60 -8.19
CA LYS A 51 -26.45 9.47 -7.59
C LYS A 51 -27.19 8.29 -8.21
N VAL A 52 -27.68 7.40 -7.35
CA VAL A 52 -28.52 6.28 -7.76
C VAL A 52 -29.75 6.20 -6.88
N THR A 53 -30.90 5.83 -7.46
CA THR A 53 -32.13 5.62 -6.72
C THR A 53 -32.23 4.15 -6.33
N ILE A 54 -32.43 3.90 -5.04
CA ILE A 54 -32.70 2.55 -4.51
C ILE A 54 -34.08 2.50 -3.84
N ASN A 55 -34.62 1.31 -3.64
CA ASN A 55 -35.81 1.12 -2.81
C ASN A 55 -35.39 1.06 -1.34
N GLY A 56 -35.59 2.18 -0.63
CA GLY A 56 -35.42 2.26 0.82
C GLY A 56 -36.61 1.62 1.56
N TRP A 57 -36.54 1.55 2.90
CA TRP A 57 -37.58 0.94 3.72
C TRP A 57 -38.93 1.68 3.67
N CYS A 58 -38.94 2.96 3.35
CA CYS A 58 -40.16 3.79 3.26
C CYS A 58 -40.45 4.32 1.85
N GLY A 59 -39.80 3.78 0.81
CA GLY A 59 -39.98 4.17 -0.59
C GLY A 59 -38.65 4.49 -1.31
N PRO A 60 -38.73 5.01 -2.53
CA PRO A 60 -37.53 5.37 -3.28
C PRO A 60 -36.69 6.44 -2.57
N VAL A 61 -35.36 6.24 -2.54
CA VAL A 61 -34.39 7.17 -1.96
C VAL A 61 -33.15 7.30 -2.86
N GLU A 62 -32.66 8.52 -3.03
CA GLU A 62 -31.43 8.79 -3.74
C GLU A 62 -30.25 8.66 -2.79
N ILE A 63 -29.21 7.91 -3.21
CA ILE A 63 -27.99 7.68 -2.44
C ILE A 63 -26.75 8.00 -3.30
N ASP A 64 -25.64 8.25 -2.63
CA ASP A 64 -24.32 8.29 -3.25
C ASP A 64 -23.75 6.87 -3.38
N GLN A 65 -23.32 6.51 -4.57
CA GLN A 65 -22.64 5.27 -4.87
C GLN A 65 -21.27 5.55 -5.50
N ILE A 66 -20.23 4.82 -5.10
CA ILE A 66 -18.91 4.94 -5.73
C ILE A 66 -19.04 4.60 -7.21
N LYS A 67 -18.64 5.55 -8.06
CA LYS A 67 -18.70 5.41 -9.51
C LYS A 67 -17.70 4.36 -10.00
N GLY A 68 -18.19 3.44 -10.81
CA GLY A 68 -17.37 2.44 -11.49
C GLY A 68 -16.93 1.25 -10.64
N LYS A 69 -16.73 1.36 -9.34
CA LYS A 69 -16.35 0.28 -8.38
C LYS A 69 -15.19 -0.63 -8.82
N LYS A 70 -14.21 -0.10 -9.58
CA LYS A 70 -13.14 -0.90 -10.18
C LYS A 70 -11.81 -0.65 -9.46
N ILE A 71 -11.67 -1.23 -8.27
CA ILE A 71 -10.43 -1.16 -7.48
C ILE A 71 -9.80 -2.55 -7.40
N THR A 72 -8.48 -2.61 -7.48
CA THR A 72 -7.70 -3.81 -7.16
C THR A 72 -6.64 -3.46 -6.11
N VAL A 73 -6.53 -4.28 -5.07
CA VAL A 73 -5.42 -4.23 -4.13
C VAL A 73 -4.28 -5.09 -4.64
N VAL A 74 -3.06 -4.57 -4.55
CA VAL A 74 -1.86 -5.21 -5.09
C VAL A 74 -0.81 -5.31 -3.99
N PRO A 75 -0.86 -6.35 -3.13
CA PRO A 75 0.21 -6.60 -2.18
C PRO A 75 1.49 -7.03 -2.91
N ILE A 76 2.62 -6.42 -2.52
CA ILE A 76 3.94 -6.90 -2.92
C ILE A 76 4.32 -8.04 -1.96
N LEU A 77 4.49 -9.24 -2.50
CA LEU A 77 4.89 -10.39 -1.70
C LEU A 77 6.31 -10.21 -1.16
N ARG A 78 6.54 -10.59 0.08
CA ARG A 78 5.62 -11.21 1.06
C ARG A 78 4.95 -10.18 1.96
N ALA A 79 5.66 -9.10 2.34
CA ALA A 79 5.31 -8.19 3.43
C ALA A 79 3.99 -7.42 3.19
N GLY A 80 3.65 -7.11 1.94
CA GLY A 80 2.39 -6.43 1.59
C GLY A 80 1.14 -7.16 2.03
N LEU A 81 1.20 -8.49 2.22
CA LEU A 81 0.07 -9.27 2.75
C LEU A 81 -0.37 -8.81 4.14
N GLY A 82 0.55 -8.29 4.95
CA GLY A 82 0.22 -7.80 6.29
C GLY A 82 -0.68 -6.56 6.32
N MET A 83 -0.79 -5.83 5.21
CA MET A 83 -1.66 -4.66 5.10
C MET A 83 -2.96 -4.97 4.36
N MET A 84 -3.03 -6.07 3.62
CA MET A 84 -4.11 -6.37 2.68
C MET A 84 -5.48 -6.42 3.35
N ASP A 85 -5.59 -7.06 4.52
CA ASP A 85 -6.86 -7.20 5.23
C ASP A 85 -7.45 -5.84 5.61
N GLY A 86 -6.62 -4.89 6.07
CA GLY A 86 -7.06 -3.53 6.38
C GLY A 86 -7.58 -2.77 5.15
N VAL A 87 -7.02 -3.01 3.97
CA VAL A 87 -7.55 -2.44 2.72
C VAL A 87 -8.91 -3.05 2.39
N LEU A 88 -9.06 -4.36 2.51
CA LEU A 88 -10.29 -5.08 2.19
C LEU A 88 -11.42 -4.77 3.16
N GLU A 89 -11.13 -4.42 4.42
CA GLU A 89 -12.13 -3.94 5.38
C GLU A 89 -12.83 -2.68 4.89
N ASN A 90 -12.10 -1.75 4.27
CA ASN A 90 -12.67 -0.53 3.70
C ASN A 90 -13.31 -0.76 2.32
N ILE A 91 -12.75 -1.66 1.52
CA ILE A 91 -13.18 -1.92 0.15
C ILE A 91 -13.42 -3.42 -0.07
N PRO A 92 -14.47 -4.01 0.54
CA PRO A 92 -14.71 -5.47 0.48
C PRO A 92 -14.90 -6.01 -0.95
N SER A 93 -15.28 -5.14 -1.90
CA SER A 93 -15.48 -5.48 -3.30
C SER A 93 -14.20 -5.37 -4.15
N ALA A 94 -13.08 -4.94 -3.57
CA ALA A 94 -11.82 -4.87 -4.30
C ALA A 94 -11.38 -6.26 -4.76
N ARG A 95 -10.86 -6.33 -5.99
CA ARG A 95 -10.20 -7.54 -6.46
C ARG A 95 -8.75 -7.55 -6.01
N ILE A 96 -8.14 -8.71 -5.98
CA ILE A 96 -6.75 -8.89 -5.55
C ILE A 96 -5.90 -9.25 -6.75
N SER A 97 -4.89 -8.44 -7.01
CA SER A 97 -3.77 -8.76 -7.90
C SER A 97 -2.53 -8.95 -7.03
N VAL A 98 -1.66 -9.88 -7.39
CA VAL A 98 -0.49 -10.19 -6.54
C VAL A 98 0.77 -10.08 -7.37
N VAL A 99 1.79 -9.39 -6.82
CA VAL A 99 3.11 -9.28 -7.42
C VAL A 99 4.16 -9.74 -6.43
N GLY A 100 5.03 -10.66 -6.85
CA GLY A 100 6.17 -11.12 -6.06
C GLY A 100 7.46 -10.53 -6.63
N VAL A 101 8.19 -9.79 -5.79
CA VAL A 101 9.49 -9.20 -6.12
C VAL A 101 10.44 -9.53 -4.99
N TYR A 102 11.61 -10.06 -5.30
CA TYR A 102 12.70 -10.15 -4.33
C TYR A 102 13.87 -9.26 -4.78
N ARG A 103 14.71 -8.92 -3.84
CA ARG A 103 15.94 -8.18 -4.10
C ARG A 103 17.08 -9.17 -4.29
N ASP A 104 17.74 -9.14 -5.43
CA ASP A 104 18.93 -9.95 -5.68
C ASP A 104 20.04 -9.56 -4.70
N GLU A 105 20.61 -10.53 -4.00
CA GLU A 105 21.58 -10.28 -2.93
C GLU A 105 22.92 -9.71 -3.46
N LYS A 106 23.26 -9.95 -4.74
CA LYS A 106 24.52 -9.52 -5.34
C LYS A 106 24.39 -8.18 -6.06
N THR A 107 23.33 -8.02 -6.86
CA THR A 107 23.11 -6.81 -7.67
C THR A 107 22.29 -5.76 -6.94
N LEU A 108 21.60 -6.16 -5.87
CA LEU A 108 20.61 -5.36 -5.14
C LEU A 108 19.44 -4.86 -6.00
N GLU A 109 19.29 -5.41 -7.20
CA GLU A 109 18.20 -5.08 -8.11
C GLU A 109 16.92 -5.86 -7.80
N PRO A 110 15.74 -5.28 -8.06
CA PRO A 110 14.46 -5.96 -7.88
C PRO A 110 14.25 -6.99 -8.99
N VAL A 111 13.97 -8.24 -8.62
CA VAL A 111 13.69 -9.34 -9.55
C VAL A 111 12.25 -9.81 -9.35
N PRO A 112 11.35 -9.52 -10.30
CA PRO A 112 10.00 -10.08 -10.29
C PRO A 112 10.05 -11.60 -10.51
N TYR A 113 9.40 -12.36 -9.63
CA TYR A 113 9.35 -13.83 -9.74
C TYR A 113 7.92 -14.36 -9.86
N PHE A 114 6.92 -13.54 -9.55
CA PHE A 114 5.51 -13.91 -9.61
C PHE A 114 4.64 -12.72 -9.92
N GLN A 115 3.68 -12.90 -10.82
CA GLN A 115 2.59 -11.95 -11.00
C GLN A 115 1.28 -12.66 -11.33
N LYS A 116 0.20 -12.22 -10.71
CA LYS A 116 -1.16 -12.61 -11.07
C LYS A 116 -2.04 -11.39 -10.98
N LEU A 117 -2.30 -10.78 -12.13
CA LEU A 117 -3.15 -9.60 -12.24
C LEU A 117 -4.57 -10.00 -12.62
N VAL A 118 -5.53 -9.19 -12.20
CA VAL A 118 -6.92 -9.33 -12.66
C VAL A 118 -7.01 -9.02 -14.16
N SER A 119 -7.90 -9.69 -14.86
CA SER A 119 -7.99 -9.62 -16.33
C SER A 119 -8.38 -8.24 -16.87
N ASP A 120 -9.10 -7.44 -16.08
CA ASP A 120 -9.57 -6.09 -16.41
C ASP A 120 -8.77 -5.00 -15.67
N ILE A 121 -7.46 -5.23 -15.46
CA ILE A 121 -6.56 -4.29 -14.76
C ILE A 121 -6.51 -2.92 -15.44
N ASN A 122 -6.67 -2.87 -16.75
CA ASN A 122 -6.71 -1.66 -17.56
C ASN A 122 -7.95 -0.79 -17.34
N GLU A 123 -8.92 -1.24 -16.55
CA GLU A 123 -10.12 -0.49 -16.16
C GLU A 123 -10.16 -0.20 -14.65
N ARG A 124 -9.07 -0.49 -13.92
CA ARG A 124 -9.03 -0.43 -12.45
C ARG A 124 -8.02 0.58 -11.92
N MET A 125 -8.34 1.16 -10.78
CA MET A 125 -7.36 1.79 -9.92
C MET A 125 -6.66 0.71 -9.08
N ALA A 126 -5.33 0.71 -9.06
CA ALA A 126 -4.53 -0.16 -8.22
C ALA A 126 -4.12 0.54 -6.92
N LEU A 127 -4.39 -0.11 -5.78
CA LEU A 127 -3.81 0.22 -4.48
C LEU A 127 -2.65 -0.75 -4.22
N VAL A 128 -1.43 -0.30 -4.47
CA VAL A 128 -0.23 -1.10 -4.22
C VAL A 128 0.14 -0.96 -2.75
N VAL A 129 0.27 -2.09 -2.05
CA VAL A 129 0.55 -2.10 -0.62
C VAL A 129 1.85 -2.84 -0.30
N ASP A 130 2.71 -2.17 0.46
CA ASP A 130 3.94 -2.73 1.02
C ASP A 130 4.26 -1.98 2.33
N PRO A 131 4.66 -2.61 3.42
CA PRO A 131 5.02 -1.91 4.65
C PRO A 131 6.13 -0.88 4.50
N MET A 132 7.06 -1.08 3.57
CA MET A 132 8.32 -0.34 3.51
C MET A 132 8.60 0.21 2.11
N LEU A 133 8.82 1.52 2.02
CA LEU A 133 9.42 2.16 0.83
C LEU A 133 10.86 2.56 1.18
N ALA A 134 11.80 1.61 1.11
CA ALA A 134 13.20 1.83 1.44
C ALA A 134 13.98 2.42 0.25
N THR A 135 14.52 1.61 -0.65
CA THR A 135 15.24 2.07 -1.84
C THR A 135 14.31 2.36 -3.03
N GLY A 136 13.05 1.91 -2.96
CA GLY A 136 12.07 2.08 -4.03
C GLY A 136 12.06 0.98 -5.09
N GLY A 137 13.09 0.13 -5.18
CA GLY A 137 13.24 -0.81 -6.28
C GLY A 137 12.04 -1.74 -6.49
N SER A 138 11.58 -2.46 -5.46
CA SER A 138 10.42 -3.38 -5.56
C SER A 138 9.13 -2.65 -5.92
N MET A 139 8.94 -1.44 -5.38
CA MET A 139 7.77 -0.62 -5.68
C MET A 139 7.78 -0.16 -7.14
N ILE A 140 8.91 0.36 -7.62
CA ILE A 140 9.09 0.79 -9.02
C ILE A 140 8.85 -0.37 -9.98
N ALA A 141 9.47 -1.54 -9.74
CA ALA A 141 9.28 -2.73 -10.57
C ALA A 141 7.82 -3.19 -10.60
N THR A 142 7.10 -3.10 -9.47
CA THR A 142 5.68 -3.43 -9.40
C THR A 142 4.82 -2.44 -10.21
N ILE A 143 5.10 -1.15 -10.10
CA ILE A 143 4.39 -0.12 -10.87
C ILE A 143 4.65 -0.25 -12.37
N ASP A 144 5.88 -0.56 -12.78
CA ASP A 144 6.23 -0.85 -14.18
C ASP A 144 5.39 -2.00 -14.74
N LEU A 145 5.23 -3.09 -13.97
CA LEU A 145 4.38 -4.23 -14.36
C LEU A 145 2.92 -3.83 -14.50
N LEU A 146 2.38 -3.03 -13.58
CA LEU A 146 1.01 -2.55 -13.64
C LEU A 146 0.77 -1.60 -14.82
N LYS A 147 1.67 -0.67 -15.07
CA LYS A 147 1.60 0.24 -16.22
C LYS A 147 1.72 -0.52 -17.53
N LYS A 148 2.63 -1.48 -17.63
CA LYS A 148 2.75 -2.37 -18.80
C LYS A 148 1.47 -3.15 -19.08
N ALA A 149 0.73 -3.52 -18.02
CA ALA A 149 -0.57 -4.16 -18.14
C ALA A 149 -1.73 -3.18 -18.42
N GLY A 150 -1.44 -1.87 -18.51
CA GLY A 150 -2.41 -0.84 -18.85
C GLY A 150 -3.19 -0.25 -17.67
N CYS A 151 -2.75 -0.48 -16.42
CA CYS A 151 -3.42 0.09 -15.23
C CYS A 151 -3.41 1.63 -15.28
N PRO A 152 -4.58 2.30 -15.30
CA PRO A 152 -4.64 3.75 -15.56
C PRO A 152 -4.30 4.62 -14.34
N VAL A 153 -4.60 4.14 -13.12
CA VAL A 153 -4.42 4.90 -11.88
C VAL A 153 -3.77 4.00 -10.84
N ILE A 154 -2.68 4.48 -10.25
CA ILE A 154 -1.93 3.73 -9.24
C ILE A 154 -1.71 4.62 -8.03
N LYS A 155 -2.10 4.13 -6.85
CA LYS A 155 -1.82 4.71 -5.56
C LYS A 155 -1.00 3.72 -4.73
N VAL A 156 -0.03 4.23 -4.00
CA VAL A 156 0.90 3.45 -3.18
C VAL A 156 0.62 3.71 -1.72
N LEU A 157 0.47 2.67 -0.92
CA LEU A 157 0.27 2.74 0.52
C LEU A 157 1.42 2.02 1.24
N VAL A 158 2.16 2.74 2.07
CA VAL A 158 3.24 2.18 2.87
C VAL A 158 3.17 2.64 4.32
N LEU A 159 3.63 1.82 5.26
CA LEU A 159 3.67 2.20 6.67
C LEU A 159 4.76 3.24 6.91
N VAL A 160 5.97 2.99 6.40
CA VAL A 160 7.10 3.92 6.49
C VAL A 160 7.83 4.02 5.15
N ALA A 161 8.34 5.22 4.88
CA ALA A 161 9.14 5.51 3.70
C ALA A 161 10.47 6.17 4.09
N ALA A 162 11.53 5.91 3.32
CA ALA A 162 12.76 6.68 3.37
C ALA A 162 12.73 7.78 2.31
N PRO A 163 13.34 8.96 2.56
CA PRO A 163 13.45 10.01 1.56
C PRO A 163 14.07 9.56 0.24
N GLU A 164 15.06 8.65 0.31
CA GLU A 164 15.73 8.07 -0.85
C GLU A 164 14.74 7.25 -1.72
N GLY A 165 13.89 6.44 -1.09
CA GLY A 165 12.86 5.66 -1.78
C GLY A 165 11.78 6.54 -2.39
N VAL A 166 11.37 7.58 -1.66
CA VAL A 166 10.41 8.59 -2.16
C VAL A 166 10.97 9.30 -3.40
N ALA A 167 12.22 9.75 -3.34
CA ALA A 167 12.87 10.42 -4.47
C ALA A 167 13.04 9.49 -5.68
N ALA A 168 13.40 8.23 -5.45
CA ALA A 168 13.52 7.23 -6.52
C ALA A 168 12.17 6.97 -7.18
N LEU A 169 11.12 6.79 -6.38
CA LEU A 169 9.75 6.58 -6.87
C LEU A 169 9.25 7.80 -7.65
N GLU A 170 9.43 9.01 -7.14
CA GLU A 170 9.03 10.25 -7.81
C GLU A 170 9.73 10.44 -9.16
N LYS A 171 11.01 10.11 -9.23
CA LYS A 171 11.79 10.18 -10.47
C LYS A 171 11.29 9.17 -11.51
N ALA A 172 10.95 7.94 -11.09
CA ALA A 172 10.49 6.88 -11.99
C ALA A 172 9.02 7.06 -12.40
N HIS A 173 8.18 7.45 -11.45
CA HIS A 173 6.72 7.49 -11.61
C HIS A 173 6.11 8.77 -10.99
N PRO A 174 6.32 9.94 -11.61
CA PRO A 174 5.82 11.22 -11.09
C PRO A 174 4.29 11.35 -11.09
N ASP A 175 3.61 10.44 -11.77
CA ASP A 175 2.16 10.38 -11.95
C ASP A 175 1.43 9.52 -10.92
N VAL A 176 2.14 8.80 -10.03
CA VAL A 176 1.51 8.03 -8.95
C VAL A 176 1.28 8.88 -7.70
N GLU A 177 0.43 8.39 -6.81
CA GLU A 177 0.22 8.98 -5.48
C GLU A 177 0.78 8.08 -4.40
N LEU A 178 1.51 8.65 -3.45
CA LEU A 178 2.07 7.95 -2.28
C LEU A 178 1.35 8.39 -1.01
N TYR A 179 0.85 7.42 -0.26
CA TYR A 179 0.29 7.58 1.09
C TYR A 179 1.14 6.80 2.08
N THR A 180 1.65 7.47 3.09
CA THR A 180 2.50 6.86 4.12
C THR A 180 2.13 7.34 5.51
N ALA A 181 2.35 6.50 6.52
CA ALA A 181 2.16 6.90 7.91
C ALA A 181 3.35 7.72 8.45
N SER A 182 4.55 7.55 7.87
CA SER A 182 5.73 8.36 8.18
C SER A 182 6.72 8.36 7.03
N ILE A 183 7.35 9.50 6.79
CA ILE A 183 8.62 9.60 6.07
C ILE A 183 9.70 9.72 7.14
N ASP A 184 10.54 8.68 7.24
CA ASP A 184 11.58 8.58 8.26
C ASP A 184 12.86 9.32 7.84
N GLU A 185 13.95 9.24 8.65
CA GLU A 185 15.10 10.11 8.46
C GLU A 185 15.94 9.78 7.22
N ARG A 186 16.27 8.49 7.03
CA ARG A 186 17.18 8.02 5.97
C ARG A 186 17.23 6.49 5.88
N LEU A 187 17.98 5.99 4.92
CA LEU A 187 18.48 4.62 4.92
C LEU A 187 19.83 4.52 5.66
N ASN A 188 20.05 3.37 6.31
CA ASN A 188 21.37 3.01 6.81
C ASN A 188 22.22 2.36 5.69
N GLU A 189 23.48 1.98 6.01
CA GLU A 189 24.42 1.33 5.09
C GLU A 189 23.93 -0.01 4.52
N HIS A 190 23.00 -0.68 5.20
CA HIS A 190 22.39 -1.94 4.77
C HIS A 190 21.05 -1.75 4.03
N GLY A 191 20.63 -0.50 3.80
CA GLY A 191 19.39 -0.18 3.11
C GLY A 191 18.13 -0.32 3.98
N TYR A 192 18.27 -0.36 5.31
CA TYR A 192 17.13 -0.29 6.23
C TYR A 192 16.74 1.14 6.55
N ILE A 193 15.45 1.39 6.70
CA ILE A 193 14.92 2.70 7.10
C ILE A 193 15.25 2.96 8.58
N VAL A 194 15.68 4.19 8.90
CA VAL A 194 16.02 4.64 10.24
C VAL A 194 15.12 5.83 10.60
N PRO A 195 14.39 5.79 11.75
CA PRO A 195 14.34 4.73 12.77
C PRO A 195 13.61 3.46 12.29
N GLY A 196 12.73 3.51 11.30
CA GLY A 196 12.10 2.37 10.64
C GLY A 196 11.28 1.47 11.55
N LEU A 197 11.06 0.25 11.06
CA LEU A 197 10.32 -0.82 11.76
C LEU A 197 11.13 -2.12 11.85
N GLY A 198 12.42 -2.11 11.46
CA GLY A 198 13.22 -3.31 11.24
C GLY A 198 12.80 -4.06 9.99
N ASP A 199 12.92 -5.40 9.97
CA ASP A 199 12.41 -6.23 8.89
C ASP A 199 10.92 -6.48 9.07
N ALA A 200 10.09 -5.76 8.32
CA ALA A 200 8.64 -5.87 8.41
C ALA A 200 8.14 -7.24 7.93
N GLY A 201 8.79 -7.85 6.94
CA GLY A 201 8.44 -9.18 6.47
C GLY A 201 8.60 -10.23 7.56
N ASP A 202 9.76 -10.26 8.20
CA ASP A 202 10.02 -11.19 9.31
C ASP A 202 9.09 -10.93 10.50
N LYS A 203 8.83 -9.68 10.85
CA LYS A 203 7.90 -9.32 11.94
C LYS A 203 6.46 -9.74 11.63
N ILE A 204 6.01 -9.62 10.36
CA ILE A 204 4.67 -10.05 9.93
C ILE A 204 4.54 -11.58 9.96
N PHE A 205 5.56 -12.30 9.51
CA PHE A 205 5.48 -13.76 9.33
C PHE A 205 6.10 -14.56 10.48
N GLY A 206 6.86 -13.92 11.37
CA GLY A 206 7.53 -14.61 12.46
C GLY A 206 8.65 -15.53 11.95
N THR A 207 9.39 -15.09 10.94
CA THR A 207 10.43 -15.91 10.27
C THR A 207 11.83 -15.71 10.85
N LYS A 208 11.97 -14.89 11.88
CA LYS A 208 13.18 -14.76 12.73
C LYS A 208 12.82 -14.81 14.19
#